data_61b0f3309a7ca2e637016257648ed360
#
_entry.id   61b0f3309a7ca2e637016257648ed360
#
_cell.length_a   1.000
_cell.length_b   1.000
_cell.length_c   1.000
_cell.angle_alpha   90.00
_cell.angle_beta   90.00
_cell.angle_gamma   90.00
#
_symmetry.space_group_name_H-M   'P 1'
#
loop_
_entity.id
_entity.type
_entity.pdbx_description
1 polymer ?
#
loop_
_entity_poly.entity_id
_entity_poly.type
_entity_poly.pdbx_seq_one_letter_code
_entity_poly.pdbx_strand_id
1 'polypeptide(L)'
;MRILFELLLLGGVFSLLIFPYQLGAEQKTLDGKSIMEKTLNAYYYAQDDGKAEVFMRLVNKEGKERIRDFTMLRLDKEDGGEQYYYAYFTKPPDINRTVFMVWKHIDRDDDRWLYLPAIDLVKRISANDKRSSYVGSDFTYEDVSGRHLDDDEHTLLKEDVINAKKAYVIKSIPKDKDEVEFSYRLVWSDKQTFLTLKVEYYNRRGELYKQMIADKIEVIEGTPTVTKATMKDLKGGYYTELEFKKIDYNVGLKKNIFAERYLRKPPVKWIR
;
A
#
# COMPACT_ATOMS: atom_id res chain seq x y z
N MET A 1 71.52 -55.53 -48.61
CA MET A 1 70.49 -54.84 -49.31
C MET A 1 69.42 -54.62 -48.22
N ARG A 2 69.39 -53.33 -47.68
CA ARG A 2 68.63 -53.01 -46.47
C ARG A 2 67.36 -52.30 -46.90
N ILE A 3 66.24 -52.77 -46.40
CA ILE A 3 64.91 -52.17 -46.55
C ILE A 3 64.60 -51.42 -45.26
N LEU A 4 64.47 -50.11 -45.39
CA LEU A 4 64.01 -49.19 -44.30
C LEU A 4 62.48 -49.23 -44.21
N PHE A 5 61.98 -49.47 -43.00
CA PHE A 5 60.55 -49.30 -42.65
C PHE A 5 60.37 -47.97 -41.98
N GLU A 6 59.61 -47.12 -42.59
CA GLU A 6 59.11 -45.83 -41.92
C GLU A 6 57.77 -46.12 -41.27
N LEU A 7 57.72 -45.88 -39.96
CA LEU A 7 56.48 -45.89 -39.16
C LEU A 7 55.87 -44.47 -39.17
N LEU A 8 54.69 -44.30 -39.78
CA LEU A 8 53.90 -43.11 -39.68
C LEU A 8 53.02 -43.19 -38.39
N LEU A 9 53.31 -42.29 -37.41
CA LEU A 9 52.52 -42.07 -36.24
C LEU A 9 51.41 -41.03 -36.57
N LEU A 10 50.17 -41.48 -36.70
CA LEU A 10 48.98 -40.61 -36.74
C LEU A 10 48.60 -40.20 -35.28
N GLY A 11 48.97 -38.97 -34.94
CA GLY A 11 48.49 -38.33 -33.70
C GLY A 11 47.07 -37.80 -33.87
N GLY A 12 46.08 -38.52 -33.33
CA GLY A 12 44.71 -38.04 -33.26
C GLY A 12 44.56 -36.97 -32.17
N VAL A 13 44.34 -35.74 -32.52
CA VAL A 13 43.97 -34.67 -31.59
C VAL A 13 42.49 -34.79 -31.27
N PHE A 14 42.20 -35.32 -30.09
CA PHE A 14 40.85 -35.34 -29.54
C PHE A 14 40.51 -33.95 -28.97
N SER A 15 39.82 -33.12 -29.77
CA SER A 15 39.33 -31.80 -29.33
C SER A 15 38.10 -32.02 -28.41
N LEU A 16 38.29 -31.88 -27.08
CA LEU A 16 37.22 -31.81 -26.12
C LEU A 16 36.44 -30.50 -26.32
N LEU A 17 35.29 -30.57 -26.95
CA LEU A 17 34.33 -29.48 -26.96
C LEU A 17 33.71 -29.36 -25.56
N ILE A 18 34.26 -28.43 -24.75
CA ILE A 18 33.66 -28.02 -23.49
C ILE A 18 32.48 -27.11 -23.85
N PHE A 19 31.25 -27.63 -23.84
CA PHE A 19 30.04 -26.84 -23.85
C PHE A 19 29.95 -26.11 -22.50
N PRO A 20 29.89 -24.76 -22.47
CA PRO A 20 29.61 -24.06 -21.23
C PRO A 20 28.19 -24.43 -20.79
N TYR A 21 28.09 -25.15 -19.70
CA TYR A 21 26.82 -25.27 -18.97
C TYR A 21 26.42 -23.86 -18.54
N GLN A 22 25.49 -23.24 -19.29
CA GLN A 22 24.80 -22.06 -18.79
C GLN A 22 23.95 -22.53 -17.61
N LEU A 23 24.45 -22.28 -16.40
CA LEU A 23 23.59 -22.25 -15.21
C LEU A 23 22.53 -21.18 -15.49
N GLY A 24 21.37 -21.60 -15.97
CA GLY A 24 20.19 -20.76 -16.00
C GLY A 24 19.95 -20.30 -14.56
N ALA A 25 20.15 -19.02 -14.29
CA ALA A 25 19.68 -18.43 -13.04
C ALA A 25 18.19 -18.78 -12.95
N GLU A 26 17.83 -19.58 -11.98
CA GLU A 26 16.45 -19.94 -11.67
C GLU A 26 15.72 -18.61 -11.39
N GLN A 27 14.98 -18.15 -12.37
CA GLN A 27 14.20 -16.91 -12.25
C GLN A 27 13.12 -17.22 -11.22
N LYS A 28 13.40 -16.87 -9.94
CA LYS A 28 12.50 -17.09 -8.81
C LYS A 28 11.17 -16.47 -9.19
N THR A 29 10.22 -17.31 -9.58
CA THR A 29 8.85 -16.87 -9.91
C THR A 29 8.27 -16.22 -8.68
N LEU A 30 7.81 -14.96 -8.83
CA LEU A 30 7.19 -14.22 -7.74
C LEU A 30 5.92 -14.95 -7.30
N ASP A 31 5.86 -15.34 -6.04
CA ASP A 31 4.65 -15.89 -5.42
C ASP A 31 3.71 -14.75 -4.94
N GLY A 32 2.52 -15.12 -4.51
CA GLY A 32 1.51 -14.16 -4.07
C GLY A 32 1.97 -13.30 -2.89
N LYS A 33 2.71 -13.88 -1.93
CA LYS A 33 3.23 -13.14 -0.76
C LYS A 33 4.29 -12.13 -1.17
N SER A 34 5.26 -12.53 -1.99
CA SER A 34 6.33 -11.65 -2.48
C SER A 34 5.79 -10.49 -3.33
N ILE A 35 4.73 -10.74 -4.12
CA ILE A 35 4.07 -9.66 -4.88
C ILE A 35 3.35 -8.70 -3.93
N MET A 36 2.63 -9.21 -2.93
CA MET A 36 1.94 -8.35 -1.95
C MET A 36 2.89 -7.52 -1.11
N GLU A 37 4.03 -8.08 -0.68
CA GLU A 37 5.07 -7.34 0.02
C GLU A 37 5.55 -6.14 -0.81
N LYS A 38 5.90 -6.38 -2.10
CA LYS A 38 6.27 -5.30 -3.02
C LYS A 38 5.13 -4.29 -3.24
N THR A 39 3.88 -4.77 -3.27
CA THR A 39 2.69 -3.92 -3.44
C THR A 39 2.48 -3.01 -2.24
N LEU A 40 2.60 -3.54 -1.02
CA LEU A 40 2.51 -2.75 0.20
C LEU A 40 3.65 -1.73 0.29
N ASN A 41 4.87 -2.14 -0.05
CA ASN A 41 6.03 -1.24 -0.06
C ASN A 41 5.84 -0.11 -1.07
N ALA A 42 5.44 -0.41 -2.30
CA ALA A 42 5.21 0.61 -3.32
C ALA A 42 4.10 1.61 -2.96
N TYR A 43 3.06 1.16 -2.24
CA TYR A 43 1.90 1.99 -1.91
C TYR A 43 2.08 2.79 -0.61
N TYR A 44 2.64 2.16 0.44
CA TYR A 44 2.70 2.74 1.78
C TYR A 44 4.10 3.23 2.18
N TYR A 45 5.18 2.74 1.54
CA TYR A 45 6.57 3.03 1.90
C TYR A 45 7.33 3.78 0.80
N ALA A 46 6.61 4.56 -0.03
CA ALA A 46 7.24 5.37 -1.08
C ALA A 46 8.12 6.46 -0.46
N GLN A 47 9.45 6.38 -0.62
CA GLN A 47 10.45 7.27 -0.01
C GLN A 47 10.44 7.25 1.54
N ASP A 48 11.42 7.88 2.19
CA ASP A 48 11.60 7.81 3.66
C ASP A 48 10.54 8.60 4.43
N ASP A 49 10.11 9.76 3.90
CA ASP A 49 9.07 10.59 4.48
C ASP A 49 8.28 11.35 3.41
N GLY A 50 7.16 11.90 3.80
CA GLY A 50 6.37 12.72 2.90
C GLY A 50 5.33 13.57 3.59
N LYS A 51 5.01 14.67 2.92
CA LYS A 51 3.89 15.57 3.23
C LYS A 51 2.95 15.62 2.04
N ALA A 52 1.64 15.55 2.29
CA ALA A 52 0.64 15.71 1.24
C ALA A 52 -0.52 16.60 1.70
N GLU A 53 -1.03 17.43 0.79
CA GLU A 53 -2.32 18.10 0.93
C GLU A 53 -3.39 17.20 0.30
N VAL A 54 -4.37 16.79 1.09
CA VAL A 54 -5.37 15.80 0.69
C VAL A 54 -6.74 16.43 0.67
N PHE A 55 -7.45 16.20 -0.43
CA PHE A 55 -8.87 16.50 -0.59
C PHE A 55 -9.65 15.19 -0.61
N MET A 56 -10.68 15.11 0.23
CA MET A 56 -11.54 13.95 0.32
C MET A 56 -13.00 14.39 0.07
N ARG A 57 -13.66 13.74 -0.90
CA ARG A 57 -15.06 13.96 -1.25
C ARG A 57 -15.86 12.69 -0.94
N LEU A 58 -16.80 12.82 -0.01
CA LEU A 58 -17.70 11.75 0.41
C LEU A 58 -19.06 12.00 -0.26
N VAL A 59 -19.56 11.01 -0.98
CA VAL A 59 -20.84 11.11 -1.71
C VAL A 59 -21.78 10.02 -1.24
N ASN A 60 -22.98 10.42 -0.82
CA ASN A 60 -23.98 9.45 -0.40
C ASN A 60 -24.84 8.97 -1.60
N LYS A 61 -25.72 8.01 -1.37
CA LYS A 61 -26.59 7.41 -2.41
C LYS A 61 -27.54 8.42 -3.09
N GLU A 62 -27.86 9.54 -2.43
CA GLU A 62 -28.67 10.63 -2.97
C GLU A 62 -27.82 11.66 -3.73
N GLY A 63 -26.50 11.46 -3.84
CA GLY A 63 -25.59 12.40 -4.49
C GLY A 63 -25.19 13.60 -3.62
N LYS A 64 -25.58 13.63 -2.32
CA LYS A 64 -25.16 14.69 -1.40
C LYS A 64 -23.69 14.53 -1.04
N GLU A 65 -22.95 15.63 -1.14
CA GLU A 65 -21.51 15.66 -0.93
C GLU A 65 -21.14 16.22 0.44
N ARG A 66 -20.06 15.69 1.00
CA ARG A 66 -19.32 16.27 2.13
C ARG A 66 -17.85 16.28 1.77
N ILE A 67 -17.16 17.36 2.13
CA ILE A 67 -15.76 17.57 1.80
C ILE A 67 -14.93 17.54 3.07
N ARG A 68 -13.68 17.05 2.96
CA ARG A 68 -12.64 17.11 3.97
C ARG A 68 -11.34 17.58 3.31
N ASP A 69 -10.72 18.61 3.86
CA ASP A 69 -9.34 18.98 3.52
C ASP A 69 -8.45 18.68 4.72
N PHE A 70 -7.30 18.06 4.48
CA PHE A 70 -6.33 17.77 5.52
C PHE A 70 -4.90 17.68 4.98
N THR A 71 -3.93 17.91 5.85
CA THR A 71 -2.53 17.62 5.59
C THR A 71 -2.20 16.25 6.17
N MET A 72 -1.55 15.40 5.37
CA MET A 72 -1.02 14.12 5.81
C MET A 72 0.49 14.18 5.87
N LEU A 73 1.07 13.70 6.96
CA LEU A 73 2.50 13.47 7.14
C LEU A 73 2.72 11.98 7.34
N ARG A 74 3.77 11.45 6.73
CA ARG A 74 4.22 10.06 6.90
C ARG A 74 5.72 10.06 7.10
N LEU A 75 6.21 9.21 7.99
CA LEU A 75 7.63 8.95 8.21
C LEU A 75 7.84 7.44 8.37
N ASP A 76 8.73 6.88 7.58
CA ASP A 76 9.15 5.49 7.68
C ASP A 76 10.40 5.40 8.54
N LYS A 77 10.51 4.35 9.33
CA LYS A 77 11.76 4.02 10.00
C LYS A 77 12.66 3.20 9.08
N GLU A 78 12.04 2.31 8.31
CA GLU A 78 12.64 1.46 7.30
C GLU A 78 11.53 0.86 6.42
N ASP A 79 11.87 0.43 5.20
CA ASP A 79 10.93 -0.22 4.27
C ASP A 79 10.32 -1.47 4.89
N GLY A 80 8.98 -1.58 4.87
CA GLY A 80 8.24 -2.67 5.49
C GLY A 80 8.25 -2.68 7.01
N GLY A 81 8.91 -1.70 7.65
CA GLY A 81 9.08 -1.57 9.10
C GLY A 81 8.05 -0.66 9.78
N GLU A 82 8.46 -0.12 10.93
CA GLU A 82 7.64 0.84 11.67
C GLU A 82 7.44 2.14 10.87
N GLN A 83 6.22 2.68 10.93
CA GLN A 83 5.84 3.93 10.29
C GLN A 83 5.07 4.83 11.25
N TYR A 84 5.07 6.13 10.94
CA TYR A 84 4.33 7.14 11.65
C TYR A 84 3.47 7.91 10.67
N TYR A 85 2.17 8.04 10.97
CA TYR A 85 1.21 8.83 10.20
C TYR A 85 0.61 9.92 11.09
N TYR A 86 0.35 11.07 10.48
CA TYR A 86 -0.30 12.20 11.13
C TYR A 86 -1.16 12.93 10.12
N ALA A 87 -2.49 12.92 10.31
CA ALA A 87 -3.43 13.66 9.47
C ALA A 87 -4.07 14.80 10.28
N TYR A 88 -3.95 16.03 9.78
CA TYR A 88 -4.51 17.21 10.39
C TYR A 88 -5.58 17.81 9.50
N PHE A 89 -6.83 17.78 9.97
CA PHE A 89 -8.00 18.28 9.23
C PHE A 89 -8.11 19.78 9.35
N THR A 90 -8.36 20.46 8.19
CA THR A 90 -8.50 21.91 8.09
C THR A 90 -9.90 22.33 7.69
N LYS A 91 -10.65 21.46 7.01
CA LYS A 91 -12.04 21.68 6.58
C LYS A 91 -12.87 20.41 6.66
N PRO A 92 -14.19 20.58 6.84
CA PRO A 92 -14.93 21.80 7.12
C PRO A 92 -14.77 22.28 8.58
N PRO A 93 -15.41 23.39 9.00
CA PRO A 93 -15.23 23.94 10.35
C PRO A 93 -15.54 22.99 11.49
N ASP A 94 -16.51 22.09 11.33
CA ASP A 94 -16.96 21.12 12.35
C ASP A 94 -15.90 20.07 12.70
N ILE A 95 -14.97 19.78 11.78
CA ILE A 95 -13.85 18.86 12.02
C ILE A 95 -12.48 19.55 11.97
N ASN A 96 -12.48 20.90 11.82
CA ASN A 96 -11.22 21.64 11.82
C ASN A 96 -10.42 21.35 13.10
N ARG A 97 -9.11 21.13 12.95
CA ARG A 97 -8.17 20.75 14.01
C ARG A 97 -8.35 19.30 14.55
N THR A 98 -9.24 18.50 13.95
CA THR A 98 -9.23 17.06 14.21
C THR A 98 -7.88 16.50 13.77
N VAL A 99 -7.32 15.58 14.59
CA VAL A 99 -6.05 14.90 14.29
C VAL A 99 -6.26 13.42 14.35
N PHE A 100 -5.80 12.71 13.33
CA PHE A 100 -5.61 11.27 13.37
C PHE A 100 -4.12 10.97 13.32
N MET A 101 -3.63 10.14 14.24
CA MET A 101 -2.22 9.74 14.32
C MET A 101 -2.11 8.23 14.47
N VAL A 102 -1.11 7.65 13.80
CA VAL A 102 -0.79 6.22 13.88
C VAL A 102 0.70 6.06 14.16
N TRP A 103 1.01 5.14 15.06
CA TRP A 103 2.31 4.47 15.13
C TRP A 103 2.09 3.05 14.66
N LYS A 104 2.56 2.75 13.46
CA LYS A 104 2.51 1.41 12.90
C LYS A 104 3.66 0.58 13.44
N HIS A 105 3.34 -0.62 13.90
CA HIS A 105 4.28 -1.60 14.41
C HIS A 105 4.33 -2.81 13.49
N ILE A 106 5.40 -3.62 13.57
CA ILE A 106 5.55 -4.85 12.77
C ILE A 106 5.23 -6.11 13.57
N ASP A 107 5.33 -6.05 14.89
CA ASP A 107 5.25 -7.19 15.80
C ASP A 107 4.01 -7.18 16.72
N ARG A 108 3.19 -6.15 16.61
CA ARG A 108 1.98 -5.95 17.40
C ARG A 108 0.99 -5.03 16.68
N ASP A 109 -0.23 -4.89 17.24
CA ASP A 109 -1.21 -3.93 16.75
C ASP A 109 -0.69 -2.49 16.78
N ASP A 110 -1.12 -1.71 15.76
CA ASP A 110 -0.79 -0.29 15.66
C ASP A 110 -1.42 0.52 16.79
N ASP A 111 -0.71 1.50 17.29
CA ASP A 111 -1.28 2.53 18.15
C ASP A 111 -1.94 3.60 17.32
N ARG A 112 -3.25 3.84 17.53
CA ARG A 112 -4.03 4.82 16.79
C ARG A 112 -4.74 5.77 17.71
N TRP A 113 -4.70 7.07 17.41
CA TRP A 113 -5.37 8.13 18.18
C TRP A 113 -6.18 9.03 17.27
N LEU A 114 -7.37 9.37 17.73
CA LEU A 114 -8.21 10.40 17.12
C LEU A 114 -8.44 11.51 18.16
N TYR A 115 -8.00 12.73 17.84
CA TYR A 115 -8.30 13.91 18.64
C TYR A 115 -9.52 14.64 18.07
N LEU A 116 -10.51 14.88 18.92
CA LEU A 116 -11.75 15.58 18.62
C LEU A 116 -11.74 16.93 19.35
N PRO A 117 -11.37 18.04 18.67
CA PRO A 117 -11.17 19.33 19.31
C PRO A 117 -12.46 19.94 19.90
N ALA A 118 -13.62 19.63 19.33
CA ALA A 118 -14.90 20.16 19.79
C ALA A 118 -15.23 19.82 21.26
N ILE A 119 -14.70 18.71 21.76
CA ILE A 119 -14.91 18.22 23.13
C ILE A 119 -13.57 17.95 23.87
N ASP A 120 -12.45 18.40 23.33
CA ASP A 120 -11.07 18.17 23.80
C ASP A 120 -10.78 16.70 24.15
N LEU A 121 -11.28 15.77 23.35
CA LEU A 121 -11.12 14.33 23.60
C LEU A 121 -10.03 13.74 22.69
N VAL A 122 -9.07 13.04 23.32
CA VAL A 122 -8.19 12.08 22.63
C VAL A 122 -8.76 10.68 22.84
N LYS A 123 -9.26 10.06 21.74
CA LYS A 123 -9.76 8.69 21.72
C LYS A 123 -8.67 7.78 21.15
N ARG A 124 -8.31 6.71 21.84
CA ARG A 124 -7.57 5.60 21.21
C ARG A 124 -8.53 4.78 20.38
N ILE A 125 -8.13 4.48 19.14
CA ILE A 125 -8.83 3.54 18.26
C ILE A 125 -8.27 2.16 18.57
N SER A 126 -9.10 1.29 19.14
CA SER A 126 -8.70 -0.08 19.49
C SER A 126 -8.45 -0.94 18.24
N ALA A 127 -7.76 -2.07 18.41
CA ALA A 127 -7.58 -3.05 17.34
C ALA A 127 -8.94 -3.49 16.74
N ASN A 128 -9.96 -3.67 17.57
CA ASN A 128 -11.31 -4.03 17.12
C ASN A 128 -12.01 -2.93 16.31
N ASP A 129 -11.67 -1.65 16.57
CA ASP A 129 -12.25 -0.49 15.88
C ASP A 129 -11.44 -0.04 14.66
N LYS A 130 -10.29 -0.66 14.37
CA LYS A 130 -9.38 -0.25 13.27
C LYS A 130 -10.06 -0.22 11.89
N ARG A 131 -11.12 -1.00 11.71
CA ARG A 131 -11.90 -1.05 10.46
C ARG A 131 -13.18 -0.21 10.48
N SER A 132 -13.42 0.54 11.54
CA SER A 132 -14.49 1.54 11.51
C SER A 132 -14.16 2.68 10.54
N SER A 133 -15.20 3.41 10.13
CA SER A 133 -15.11 4.47 9.13
C SER A 133 -14.11 5.57 9.51
N TYR A 134 -13.17 5.86 8.63
CA TYR A 134 -12.21 6.95 8.77
C TYR A 134 -12.90 8.30 8.57
N VAL A 135 -13.18 8.99 9.67
CA VAL A 135 -13.82 10.33 9.72
C VAL A 135 -15.09 10.40 8.84
N GLY A 136 -15.88 9.32 8.86
CA GLY A 136 -17.16 9.21 8.15
C GLY A 136 -17.05 8.92 6.64
N SER A 137 -15.88 8.48 6.16
CA SER A 137 -15.63 8.05 4.78
C SER A 137 -15.86 6.55 4.59
N ASP A 138 -15.77 6.06 3.34
CA ASP A 138 -15.80 4.64 3.02
C ASP A 138 -14.42 3.96 3.21
N PHE A 139 -13.37 4.74 3.47
CA PHE A 139 -12.10 4.23 3.97
C PHE A 139 -12.20 3.91 5.46
N THR A 140 -11.41 2.97 5.93
CA THR A 140 -11.27 2.62 7.35
C THR A 140 -10.01 3.24 7.95
N TYR A 141 -9.90 3.26 9.28
CA TYR A 141 -8.64 3.67 9.93
C TYR A 141 -7.47 2.76 9.55
N GLU A 142 -7.72 1.46 9.30
CA GLU A 142 -6.71 0.52 8.82
C GLU A 142 -6.25 0.86 7.39
N ASP A 143 -7.13 1.33 6.50
CA ASP A 143 -6.78 1.70 5.13
C ASP A 143 -5.76 2.87 5.07
N VAL A 144 -5.64 3.68 6.12
CA VAL A 144 -4.67 4.81 6.16
C VAL A 144 -3.23 4.32 6.34
N SER A 145 -2.98 3.35 7.22
CA SER A 145 -1.65 2.80 7.51
C SER A 145 -1.38 1.47 6.82
N GLY A 146 -2.39 0.90 6.19
CA GLY A 146 -2.34 -0.40 5.54
C GLY A 146 -2.41 -1.58 6.51
N ARG A 147 -2.91 -2.69 6.01
CA ARG A 147 -2.99 -3.97 6.71
C ARG A 147 -1.62 -4.66 6.70
N HIS A 148 -1.28 -5.38 7.77
CA HIS A 148 -0.03 -6.12 7.83
C HIS A 148 -0.01 -7.26 6.80
N LEU A 149 1.18 -7.50 6.22
CA LEU A 149 1.37 -8.56 5.22
C LEU A 149 0.97 -9.93 5.78
N ASP A 150 1.36 -10.21 7.02
CA ASP A 150 1.15 -11.51 7.65
C ASP A 150 -0.24 -11.71 8.27
N ASP A 151 -1.13 -10.73 8.21
CA ASP A 151 -2.54 -10.88 8.60
C ASP A 151 -3.34 -11.75 7.60
N ASP A 152 -2.87 -11.86 6.37
CA ASP A 152 -3.54 -12.61 5.31
C ASP A 152 -2.63 -13.70 4.71
N GLU A 153 -3.23 -14.72 4.09
CA GLU A 153 -2.59 -15.64 3.17
C GLU A 153 -2.74 -15.12 1.75
N HIS A 154 -1.63 -15.05 1.01
CA HIS A 154 -1.58 -14.46 -0.32
C HIS A 154 -1.29 -15.48 -1.40
N THR A 155 -2.16 -15.58 -2.40
CA THR A 155 -2.02 -16.48 -3.55
C THR A 155 -2.09 -15.70 -4.84
N LEU A 156 -1.10 -15.84 -5.73
CA LEU A 156 -1.19 -15.34 -7.10
C LEU A 156 -2.21 -16.19 -7.87
N LEU A 157 -3.32 -15.56 -8.32
CA LEU A 157 -4.35 -16.26 -9.08
C LEU A 157 -4.09 -16.25 -10.58
N LYS A 158 -3.76 -15.08 -11.13
CA LYS A 158 -3.62 -14.85 -12.57
C LYS A 158 -2.93 -13.52 -12.85
N GLU A 159 -2.62 -13.30 -14.10
CA GLU A 159 -2.36 -11.97 -14.65
C GLU A 159 -3.62 -11.40 -15.29
N ASP A 160 -3.72 -10.08 -15.33
CA ASP A 160 -4.86 -9.34 -15.89
C ASP A 160 -4.40 -8.04 -16.53
N VAL A 161 -5.30 -7.34 -17.20
CA VAL A 161 -5.07 -6.00 -17.75
C VAL A 161 -6.18 -5.08 -17.25
N ILE A 162 -5.81 -4.00 -16.57
CA ILE A 162 -6.72 -2.98 -16.09
C ILE A 162 -6.22 -1.60 -16.51
N ASN A 163 -7.06 -0.80 -17.17
CA ASN A 163 -6.69 0.54 -17.65
C ASN A 163 -5.39 0.52 -18.49
N ALA A 164 -5.25 -0.46 -19.41
CA ALA A 164 -4.07 -0.72 -20.24
C ALA A 164 -2.79 -1.07 -19.49
N LYS A 165 -2.83 -1.30 -18.18
CA LYS A 165 -1.71 -1.75 -17.34
C LYS A 165 -1.79 -3.25 -17.10
N LYS A 166 -0.67 -3.96 -17.29
CA LYS A 166 -0.54 -5.36 -16.90
C LYS A 166 -0.47 -5.46 -15.37
N ALA A 167 -1.26 -6.35 -14.78
CA ALA A 167 -1.35 -6.52 -13.35
C ALA A 167 -1.23 -7.99 -12.94
N TYR A 168 -0.67 -8.22 -11.76
CA TYR A 168 -0.87 -9.45 -11.00
C TYR A 168 -2.20 -9.38 -10.26
N VAL A 169 -2.95 -10.46 -10.19
CA VAL A 169 -4.16 -10.57 -9.38
C VAL A 169 -3.88 -11.52 -8.21
N ILE A 170 -3.84 -10.97 -7.01
CA ILE A 170 -3.53 -11.68 -5.79
C ILE A 170 -4.82 -11.85 -4.99
N LYS A 171 -5.11 -13.07 -4.57
CA LYS A 171 -6.15 -13.37 -3.58
C LYS A 171 -5.53 -13.34 -2.20
N SER A 172 -6.07 -12.49 -1.31
CA SER A 172 -5.67 -12.36 0.08
C SER A 172 -6.81 -12.84 0.97
N ILE A 173 -6.55 -13.89 1.77
CA ILE A 173 -7.51 -14.50 2.67
C ILE A 173 -7.07 -14.20 4.11
N PRO A 174 -7.92 -13.57 4.95
CA PRO A 174 -7.59 -13.30 6.34
C PRO A 174 -7.31 -14.58 7.11
N LYS A 175 -6.24 -14.61 7.89
CA LYS A 175 -5.92 -15.70 8.82
C LYS A 175 -6.93 -15.74 9.97
N ASP A 176 -7.24 -14.56 10.52
CA ASP A 176 -8.33 -14.38 11.47
C ASP A 176 -9.57 -13.83 10.76
N LYS A 177 -10.58 -14.71 10.59
CA LYS A 177 -11.83 -14.38 9.90
C LYS A 177 -12.80 -13.58 10.75
N ASP A 178 -12.62 -13.55 12.06
CA ASP A 178 -13.49 -12.82 12.97
C ASP A 178 -13.08 -11.37 13.14
N GLU A 179 -11.82 -11.06 12.82
CA GLU A 179 -11.34 -9.69 12.81
C GLU A 179 -11.84 -8.84 11.64
N VAL A 180 -12.37 -9.42 10.56
CA VAL A 180 -12.70 -8.71 9.32
C VAL A 180 -14.09 -9.00 8.80
N GLU A 181 -14.67 -8.02 8.06
CA GLU A 181 -15.99 -8.15 7.42
C GLU A 181 -15.93 -8.92 6.10
N PHE A 182 -14.75 -9.01 5.47
CA PHE A 182 -14.54 -9.71 4.20
C PHE A 182 -14.06 -11.15 4.41
N SER A 183 -14.42 -12.04 3.51
CA SER A 183 -13.90 -13.40 3.48
C SER A 183 -12.58 -13.51 2.71
N TYR A 184 -12.41 -12.65 1.71
CA TYR A 184 -11.17 -12.49 0.95
C TYR A 184 -11.19 -11.16 0.18
N ARG A 185 -10.01 -10.75 -0.27
CA ARG A 185 -9.82 -9.63 -1.18
C ARG A 185 -9.12 -10.11 -2.44
N LEU A 186 -9.44 -9.47 -3.57
CA LEU A 186 -8.62 -9.54 -4.79
C LEU A 186 -7.90 -8.22 -4.96
N VAL A 187 -6.58 -8.28 -5.15
CA VAL A 187 -5.71 -7.11 -5.29
C VAL A 187 -5.06 -7.16 -6.66
N TRP A 188 -5.25 -6.12 -7.46
CA TRP A 188 -4.55 -5.90 -8.73
C TRP A 188 -3.31 -5.05 -8.48
N SER A 189 -2.13 -5.64 -8.62
CA SER A 189 -0.84 -5.00 -8.49
C SER A 189 -0.22 -4.78 -9.86
N ASP A 190 0.15 -3.54 -10.18
CA ASP A 190 0.83 -3.20 -11.44
C ASP A 190 2.14 -3.99 -11.57
N LYS A 191 2.39 -4.65 -12.71
CA LYS A 191 3.58 -5.48 -12.91
C LYS A 191 4.89 -4.69 -12.97
N GLN A 192 4.85 -3.41 -13.28
CA GLN A 192 6.04 -2.56 -13.41
C GLN A 192 6.36 -1.82 -12.11
N THR A 193 5.33 -1.23 -11.48
CA THR A 193 5.50 -0.35 -10.32
C THR A 193 5.11 -1.00 -9.01
N PHE A 194 4.43 -2.14 -9.04
CA PHE A 194 3.77 -2.79 -7.91
C PHE A 194 2.72 -1.93 -7.20
N LEU A 195 2.33 -0.79 -7.75
CA LEU A 195 1.24 0.00 -7.18
C LEU A 195 -0.08 -0.77 -7.22
N THR A 196 -0.88 -0.62 -6.18
CA THR A 196 -2.25 -1.12 -6.14
C THR A 196 -3.11 -0.36 -7.16
N LEU A 197 -3.64 -1.08 -8.16
CA LEU A 197 -4.53 -0.52 -9.17
C LEU A 197 -6.00 -0.64 -8.78
N LYS A 198 -6.35 -1.75 -8.12
CA LYS A 198 -7.71 -2.06 -7.67
C LYS A 198 -7.69 -3.04 -6.51
N VAL A 199 -8.64 -2.90 -5.59
CA VAL A 199 -8.93 -3.90 -4.56
C VAL A 199 -10.43 -4.19 -4.58
N GLU A 200 -10.81 -5.45 -4.57
CA GLU A 200 -12.19 -5.92 -4.42
C GLU A 200 -12.34 -6.70 -3.12
N TYR A 201 -13.38 -6.39 -2.36
CA TYR A 201 -13.68 -7.02 -1.09
C TYR A 201 -14.93 -7.89 -1.22
N TYR A 202 -14.80 -9.15 -0.86
CA TYR A 202 -15.87 -10.15 -0.95
C TYR A 202 -16.33 -10.57 0.45
N ASN A 203 -17.63 -10.55 0.69
CA ASN A 203 -18.21 -10.94 1.98
C ASN A 203 -18.21 -12.48 2.17
N ARG A 204 -18.73 -12.95 3.30
CA ARG A 204 -18.80 -14.40 3.64
C ARG A 204 -19.67 -15.22 2.67
N ARG A 205 -20.55 -14.57 1.86
CA ARG A 205 -21.34 -15.21 0.80
C ARG A 205 -20.65 -15.19 -0.56
N GLY A 206 -19.44 -14.65 -0.65
CA GLY A 206 -18.73 -14.49 -1.91
C GLY A 206 -19.24 -13.35 -2.79
N GLU A 207 -20.04 -12.42 -2.24
CA GLU A 207 -20.56 -11.27 -2.96
C GLU A 207 -19.58 -10.09 -2.87
N LEU A 208 -19.30 -9.45 -3.98
CA LEU A 208 -18.52 -8.21 -4.03
C LEU A 208 -19.36 -7.08 -3.38
N TYR A 209 -18.82 -6.45 -2.34
CA TYR A 209 -19.55 -5.41 -1.62
C TYR A 209 -18.82 -4.07 -1.51
N LYS A 210 -17.48 -4.07 -1.64
CA LYS A 210 -16.66 -2.87 -1.52
C LYS A 210 -15.53 -2.95 -2.54
N GLN A 211 -15.15 -1.80 -3.12
CA GLN A 211 -14.09 -1.74 -4.13
C GLN A 211 -13.26 -0.47 -3.96
N MET A 212 -11.94 -0.57 -4.05
CA MET A 212 -11.03 0.55 -4.20
C MET A 212 -10.46 0.56 -5.62
N ILE A 213 -10.36 1.73 -6.23
CA ILE A 213 -9.76 1.93 -7.56
C ILE A 213 -8.74 3.07 -7.47
N ALA A 214 -7.54 2.85 -8.01
CA ALA A 214 -6.58 3.91 -8.26
C ALA A 214 -6.98 4.64 -9.55
N ASP A 215 -7.57 5.82 -9.43
CA ASP A 215 -8.11 6.58 -10.57
C ASP A 215 -7.00 7.30 -11.34
N LYS A 216 -5.95 7.76 -10.63
CA LYS A 216 -4.83 8.47 -11.22
C LYS A 216 -3.51 8.06 -10.57
N ILE A 217 -2.50 7.84 -11.42
CA ILE A 217 -1.13 7.57 -11.02
C ILE A 217 -0.23 8.56 -11.74
N GLU A 218 0.64 9.23 -11.00
CA GLU A 218 1.61 10.19 -11.51
C GLU A 218 3.01 9.85 -11.00
N VAL A 219 4.03 10.36 -11.65
CA VAL A 219 5.41 10.26 -11.16
C VAL A 219 5.74 11.57 -10.44
N ILE A 220 5.92 11.48 -9.12
CA ILE A 220 6.27 12.61 -8.26
C ILE A 220 7.71 12.42 -7.81
N GLU A 221 8.59 13.36 -8.14
CA GLU A 221 10.02 13.30 -7.81
C GLU A 221 10.67 11.94 -8.16
N GLY A 222 10.29 11.38 -9.33
CA GLY A 222 10.78 10.09 -9.81
C GLY A 222 10.05 8.87 -9.24
N THR A 223 9.12 9.04 -8.30
CA THR A 223 8.39 7.97 -7.62
C THR A 223 6.98 7.81 -8.20
N PRO A 224 6.61 6.65 -8.76
CA PRO A 224 5.24 6.35 -9.14
C PRO A 224 4.31 6.42 -7.92
N THR A 225 3.26 7.22 -8.00
CA THR A 225 2.40 7.56 -6.86
C THR A 225 0.94 7.57 -7.29
N VAL A 226 0.06 6.93 -6.49
CA VAL A 226 -1.39 7.07 -6.66
C VAL A 226 -1.80 8.45 -6.14
N THR A 227 -2.19 9.34 -7.05
CA THR A 227 -2.61 10.71 -6.70
C THR A 227 -4.10 10.88 -6.59
N LYS A 228 -4.89 9.92 -7.09
CA LYS A 228 -6.34 9.86 -6.87
C LYS A 228 -6.80 8.41 -6.73
N ALA A 229 -7.67 8.17 -5.74
CA ALA A 229 -8.29 6.87 -5.50
C ALA A 229 -9.75 7.03 -5.07
N THR A 230 -10.59 6.08 -5.47
CA THR A 230 -11.99 6.01 -5.06
C THR A 230 -12.26 4.71 -4.31
N MET A 231 -12.88 4.81 -3.14
CA MET A 231 -13.45 3.70 -2.40
C MET A 231 -14.96 3.72 -2.56
N LYS A 232 -15.55 2.59 -2.98
CA LYS A 232 -16.99 2.44 -3.22
C LYS A 232 -17.60 1.39 -2.31
N ASP A 233 -18.65 1.76 -1.60
CA ASP A 233 -19.59 0.82 -0.99
C ASP A 233 -20.67 0.46 -2.03
N LEU A 234 -20.56 -0.73 -2.61
CA LEU A 234 -21.46 -1.19 -3.67
C LEU A 234 -22.85 -1.58 -3.17
N LYS A 235 -23.00 -1.82 -1.87
CA LYS A 235 -24.31 -2.12 -1.23
C LYS A 235 -25.04 -0.87 -0.84
N GLY A 236 -24.36 0.05 -0.15
CA GLY A 236 -24.93 1.30 0.34
C GLY A 236 -25.08 2.36 -0.73
N GLY A 237 -24.38 2.24 -1.86
CA GLY A 237 -24.35 3.26 -2.91
C GLY A 237 -23.58 4.52 -2.51
N TYR A 238 -22.65 4.38 -1.54
CA TYR A 238 -21.75 5.44 -1.09
C TYR A 238 -20.42 5.31 -1.80
N TYR A 239 -19.71 6.44 -1.95
CA TYR A 239 -18.31 6.40 -2.35
C TYR A 239 -17.54 7.60 -1.80
N THR A 240 -16.25 7.38 -1.59
CA THR A 240 -15.31 8.41 -1.18
C THR A 240 -14.17 8.50 -2.17
N GLU A 241 -13.92 9.71 -2.70
CA GLU A 241 -12.75 10.01 -3.50
C GLU A 241 -11.68 10.67 -2.62
N LEU A 242 -10.44 10.21 -2.76
CA LEU A 242 -9.24 10.83 -2.23
C LEU A 242 -8.43 11.41 -3.37
N GLU A 243 -8.01 12.67 -3.25
CA GLU A 243 -7.10 13.34 -4.16
C GLU A 243 -5.95 13.97 -3.38
N PHE A 244 -4.73 13.53 -3.67
CA PHE A 244 -3.51 14.10 -3.15
C PHE A 244 -3.08 15.25 -4.07
N LYS A 245 -3.39 16.49 -3.68
CA LYS A 245 -3.21 17.69 -4.54
C LYS A 245 -1.76 18.14 -4.62
N LYS A 246 -1.03 17.98 -3.52
CA LYS A 246 0.38 18.33 -3.42
C LYS A 246 1.05 17.24 -2.61
N ILE A 247 2.12 16.70 -3.16
CA ILE A 247 2.93 15.68 -2.50
C ILE A 247 4.38 16.14 -2.57
N ASP A 248 5.02 16.25 -1.43
CA ASP A 248 6.44 16.54 -1.28
C ASP A 248 7.07 15.35 -0.53
N TYR A 249 8.03 14.68 -1.15
CA TYR A 249 8.77 13.58 -0.52
C TYR A 249 10.06 14.08 0.12
N ASN A 250 10.62 13.27 1.05
CA ASN A 250 11.93 13.52 1.69
C ASN A 250 12.08 14.94 2.25
N VAL A 251 11.00 15.45 2.88
CA VAL A 251 10.96 16.80 3.45
C VAL A 251 11.71 16.93 4.79
N GLY A 252 12.26 15.82 5.30
CA GLY A 252 13.08 15.77 6.51
C GLY A 252 12.25 15.77 7.80
N LEU A 253 11.13 15.02 7.81
CA LEU A 253 10.35 14.79 9.01
C LEU A 253 11.18 14.06 10.06
N LYS A 254 10.84 14.26 11.34
CA LYS A 254 11.50 13.59 12.46
C LYS A 254 10.45 12.96 13.38
N LYS A 255 10.78 11.82 13.96
CA LYS A 255 9.90 11.06 14.86
C LYS A 255 9.23 11.92 15.95
N ASN A 256 9.92 12.92 16.47
CA ASN A 256 9.40 13.74 17.57
C ASN A 256 8.12 14.51 17.26
N ILE A 257 7.79 14.76 15.95
CA ILE A 257 6.54 15.42 15.56
C ILE A 257 5.32 14.49 15.62
N PHE A 258 5.52 13.20 15.75
CA PHE A 258 4.47 12.20 15.93
C PHE A 258 4.24 11.84 17.41
N ALA A 259 4.69 12.68 18.36
CA ALA A 259 4.41 12.48 19.76
C ALA A 259 2.97 12.88 20.13
N GLU A 260 2.36 12.21 21.12
CA GLU A 260 0.96 12.41 21.54
C GLU A 260 0.63 13.87 21.90
N ARG A 261 1.61 14.66 22.38
CA ARG A 261 1.42 16.10 22.64
C ARG A 261 0.95 16.88 21.42
N TYR A 262 1.28 16.42 20.20
CA TYR A 262 0.90 17.06 18.95
C TYR A 262 -0.55 16.73 18.51
N LEU A 263 -1.23 15.86 19.21
CA LEU A 263 -2.67 15.68 19.04
C LEU A 263 -3.42 16.98 19.38
N ARG A 264 -3.06 17.64 20.49
CA ARG A 264 -3.67 18.91 20.93
C ARG A 264 -2.93 20.15 20.41
N LYS A 265 -1.62 20.06 20.21
CA LYS A 265 -0.76 21.18 19.78
C LYS A 265 -0.04 20.79 18.49
N PRO A 266 -0.71 20.92 17.33
CA PRO A 266 -0.20 20.39 16.06
C PRO A 266 1.13 21.04 15.66
N PRO A 267 2.00 20.30 14.91
CA PRO A 267 3.33 20.78 14.52
C PRO A 267 3.20 21.79 13.36
N VAL A 268 2.93 23.07 13.71
CA VAL A 268 2.54 24.17 12.78
C VAL A 268 3.46 24.30 11.58
N LYS A 269 4.76 24.08 11.76
CA LYS A 269 5.74 24.11 10.65
C LYS A 269 5.37 23.17 9.49
N TRP A 270 4.74 22.04 9.79
CA TRP A 270 4.50 20.96 8.84
C TRP A 270 3.08 20.90 8.28
N ILE A 271 2.11 21.52 8.95
CA ILE A 271 0.69 21.44 8.60
C ILE A 271 0.14 22.69 7.91
N ARG A 272 0.98 23.69 7.70
CA ARG A 272 0.65 24.94 6.96
C ARG A 272 1.20 24.89 5.56
#